data_32255e48ea98cdaa5e7020c5f32e6108
#
_entry.id   32255e48ea98cdaa5e7020c5f32e6108
#
_cell.length_a   1.000
_cell.length_b   1.000
_cell.length_c   1.000
_cell.angle_alpha   90.00
_cell.angle_beta   90.00
_cell.angle_gamma   90.00
#
_symmetry.space_group_name_H-M   'P 1'
#
loop_
_entity.id
_entity.type
_entity.pdbx_description
1 polymer ?
#
loop_
_entity_poly.entity_id
_entity_poly.type
_entity_poly.pdbx_seq_one_letter_code
_entity_poly.pdbx_strand_id
1 'polypeptide(L)'
;RKGPSKEGRHDPIVGLGLLLDSNMIPIGMKMYPGNESEKPVLRKTIQDLKKQNNIDGRTIQIADKGLNCARNILEAIDHCDGYIFSKSVKQLSETERTWVLLENDYTPVYDGSGEIHYSYKSCVEEFEYSYTDDSGKKVKRKVKEKRVVTFNPKLQKKQVREISKLVEKARKCRAAQAKREEYGDSAKYIEFKSGAGYR
;
A
#
# COMPACT_ATOMS: atom_id res chain seq x y z
N ARG A 1 18.60 3.33 -16.33
CA ARG A 1 17.60 2.69 -17.19
C ARG A 1 16.26 3.36 -16.98
N LYS A 2 15.39 3.41 -18.01
CA LYS A 2 14.05 3.99 -17.90
C LYS A 2 13.17 3.10 -17.02
N GLY A 3 12.45 3.73 -16.08
CA GLY A 3 11.48 3.07 -15.21
C GLY A 3 10.21 3.93 -15.07
N PRO A 4 9.14 3.43 -14.44
CA PRO A 4 7.93 4.21 -14.23
C PRO A 4 8.21 5.38 -13.27
N SER A 5 8.14 6.61 -13.79
CA SER A 5 8.26 7.82 -12.99
C SER A 5 6.90 8.23 -12.43
N LYS A 6 6.82 8.55 -11.13
CA LYS A 6 5.61 9.12 -10.50
C LYS A 6 5.28 10.51 -11.03
N GLU A 7 6.27 11.20 -11.61
CA GLU A 7 6.15 12.54 -12.15
C GLU A 7 5.95 12.56 -13.68
N GLY A 8 5.79 11.40 -14.33
CA GLY A 8 5.62 11.28 -15.77
C GLY A 8 6.86 11.64 -16.60
N ARG A 9 8.06 11.72 -15.98
CA ARG A 9 9.31 12.03 -16.68
C ARG A 9 9.78 10.88 -17.54
N HIS A 10 10.40 11.20 -18.66
CA HIS A 10 10.98 10.21 -19.58
C HIS A 10 12.47 9.93 -19.35
N ASP A 11 13.09 10.62 -18.39
CA ASP A 11 14.50 10.46 -18.07
C ASP A 11 14.78 9.16 -17.32
N PRO A 12 16.02 8.62 -17.40
CA PRO A 12 16.43 7.52 -16.54
C PRO A 12 16.31 7.91 -15.07
N ILE A 13 15.70 7.05 -14.28
CA ILE A 13 15.53 7.26 -12.85
C ILE A 13 16.31 6.24 -12.03
N VAL A 14 16.67 6.62 -10.82
CA VAL A 14 17.30 5.77 -9.82
C VAL A 14 16.34 5.65 -8.64
N GLY A 15 16.10 4.43 -8.20
CA GLY A 15 15.38 4.15 -6.95
C GLY A 15 16.33 4.29 -5.75
N LEU A 16 15.84 4.85 -4.66
CA LEU A 16 16.56 4.97 -3.40
C LEU A 16 15.77 4.25 -2.31
N GLY A 17 16.37 3.24 -1.70
CA GLY A 17 15.90 2.60 -0.49
C GLY A 17 16.68 3.13 0.71
N LEU A 18 15.99 3.73 1.68
CA LEU A 18 16.57 4.18 2.94
C LEU A 18 16.03 3.28 4.05
N LEU A 19 16.94 2.71 4.84
CA LEU A 19 16.58 1.93 6.02
C LEU A 19 16.79 2.77 7.27
N LEU A 20 15.82 2.72 8.15
CA LEU A 20 15.80 3.46 9.40
C LEU A 20 15.72 2.47 10.56
N ASP A 21 16.32 2.80 11.69
CA ASP A 21 16.10 2.09 12.93
C ASP A 21 14.78 2.48 13.61
N SER A 22 14.51 1.95 14.80
CA SER A 22 13.31 2.27 15.60
C SER A 22 13.22 3.74 16.03
N ASN A 23 14.33 4.47 16.02
CA ASN A 23 14.42 5.89 16.35
C ASN A 23 14.38 6.79 15.10
N MET A 24 14.09 6.20 13.92
CA MET A 24 14.09 6.89 12.62
C MET A 24 15.49 7.37 12.19
N ILE A 25 16.55 6.79 12.72
CA ILE A 25 17.93 7.10 12.33
C ILE A 25 18.28 6.25 11.10
N PRO A 26 18.83 6.85 10.03
CA PRO A 26 19.28 6.11 8.86
C PRO A 26 20.45 5.16 9.22
N ILE A 27 20.26 3.86 8.99
CA ILE A 27 21.25 2.81 9.25
C ILE A 27 21.77 2.15 7.96
N GLY A 28 21.13 2.42 6.83
CA GLY A 28 21.54 1.89 5.55
C GLY A 28 20.83 2.55 4.39
N MET A 29 21.52 2.56 3.25
CA MET A 29 21.01 3.10 2.00
C MET A 29 21.33 2.15 0.86
N LYS A 30 20.37 1.95 -0.04
CA LYS A 30 20.56 1.18 -1.27
C LYS A 30 20.07 1.97 -2.47
N MET A 31 20.93 2.15 -3.45
CA MET A 31 20.53 2.65 -4.77
C MET A 31 20.31 1.48 -5.72
N TYR A 32 19.30 1.57 -6.56
CA TYR A 32 18.97 0.56 -7.57
C TYR A 32 18.41 1.21 -8.85
N PRO A 33 18.54 0.56 -10.00
CA PRO A 33 17.98 1.05 -11.25
C PRO A 33 16.47 1.24 -11.17
N GLY A 34 15.95 2.38 -11.62
CA GLY A 34 14.52 2.71 -11.50
C GLY A 34 13.56 1.81 -12.28
N ASN A 35 14.08 0.90 -13.11
CA ASN A 35 13.30 -0.15 -13.78
C ASN A 35 13.25 -1.47 -12.99
N GLU A 36 13.91 -1.56 -11.85
CA GLU A 36 13.82 -2.73 -10.98
C GLU A 36 12.59 -2.64 -10.05
N SER A 37 12.02 -3.80 -9.74
CA SER A 37 10.93 -3.86 -8.77
C SER A 37 11.46 -3.67 -7.35
N GLU A 38 10.80 -2.81 -6.58
CA GLU A 38 11.17 -2.54 -5.18
C GLU A 38 11.08 -3.77 -4.27
N LYS A 39 10.19 -4.72 -4.60
CA LYS A 39 9.94 -5.91 -3.76
C LYS A 39 11.14 -6.84 -3.61
N PRO A 40 11.87 -7.24 -4.69
CA PRO A 40 13.11 -8.00 -4.56
C PRO A 40 14.24 -7.20 -3.93
N VAL A 41 14.31 -5.89 -4.20
CA VAL A 41 15.33 -5.00 -3.64
C VAL A 41 15.24 -4.96 -2.11
N LEU A 42 14.03 -4.86 -1.55
CA LEU A 42 13.82 -4.88 -0.09
C LEU A 42 14.47 -6.11 0.56
N ARG A 43 14.18 -7.31 0.04
CA ARG A 43 14.70 -8.57 0.61
C ARG A 43 16.21 -8.60 0.67
N LYS A 44 16.84 -8.34 -0.49
CA LYS A 44 18.29 -8.32 -0.60
C LYS A 44 18.91 -7.26 0.31
N THR A 45 18.32 -6.08 0.38
CA THR A 45 18.84 -4.98 1.19
C THR A 45 18.78 -5.30 2.68
N ILE A 46 17.70 -5.92 3.17
CA ILE A 46 17.59 -6.31 4.59
C ILE A 46 18.66 -7.37 4.94
N GLN A 47 18.87 -8.37 4.07
CA GLN A 47 19.88 -9.40 4.32
C GLN A 47 21.30 -8.84 4.27
N ASP A 48 21.59 -7.99 3.29
CA ASP A 48 22.90 -7.32 3.19
C ASP A 48 23.17 -6.47 4.45
N LEU A 49 22.16 -5.73 4.92
CA LEU A 49 22.25 -4.90 6.10
C LEU A 49 22.50 -5.71 7.37
N LYS A 50 21.77 -6.81 7.57
CA LYS A 50 21.97 -7.71 8.72
C LYS A 50 23.40 -8.23 8.74
N LYS A 51 23.92 -8.66 7.61
CA LYS A 51 25.31 -9.15 7.49
C LYS A 51 26.34 -8.05 7.77
N GLN A 52 26.16 -6.87 7.16
CA GLN A 52 27.11 -5.75 7.30
C GLN A 52 27.21 -5.20 8.73
N ASN A 53 26.11 -5.27 9.47
CA ASN A 53 26.03 -4.74 10.84
C ASN A 53 26.05 -5.83 11.91
N ASN A 54 26.35 -7.09 11.55
CA ASN A 54 26.37 -8.23 12.47
C ASN A 54 25.09 -8.34 13.32
N ILE A 55 23.93 -8.16 12.67
CA ILE A 55 22.63 -8.25 13.35
C ILE A 55 22.18 -9.71 13.36
N ASP A 56 22.47 -10.42 14.46
CA ASP A 56 22.11 -11.84 14.61
C ASP A 56 20.73 -12.07 15.25
N GLY A 57 20.08 -11.01 15.72
CA GLY A 57 18.80 -11.06 16.38
C GLY A 57 17.59 -11.01 15.45
N ARG A 58 16.42 -11.29 16.04
CA ARG A 58 15.12 -11.10 15.38
C ARG A 58 14.90 -9.61 15.09
N THR A 59 14.54 -9.30 13.86
CA THR A 59 14.15 -7.94 13.45
C THR A 59 12.65 -7.89 13.14
N ILE A 60 12.09 -6.68 13.07
CA ILE A 60 10.72 -6.45 12.61
C ILE A 60 10.80 -5.56 11.36
N GLN A 61 10.36 -6.09 10.23
CA GLN A 61 10.33 -5.37 8.97
C GLN A 61 9.04 -4.56 8.89
N ILE A 62 9.15 -3.25 8.71
CA ILE A 62 7.99 -2.36 8.54
C ILE A 62 8.03 -1.80 7.12
N ALA A 63 6.94 -1.99 6.37
CA ALA A 63 6.88 -1.52 4.99
C ALA A 63 5.47 -1.12 4.57
N ASP A 64 5.40 -0.25 3.58
CA ASP A 64 4.14 0.18 2.99
C ASP A 64 3.54 -0.89 2.05
N LYS A 65 2.33 -0.61 1.54
CA LYS A 65 1.58 -1.50 0.64
C LYS A 65 2.31 -1.85 -0.66
N GLY A 66 3.24 -1.02 -1.12
CA GLY A 66 4.02 -1.26 -2.34
C GLY A 66 4.94 -2.47 -2.21
N LEU A 67 5.44 -2.72 -1.00
CA LEU A 67 6.36 -3.79 -0.68
C LEU A 67 5.66 -5.06 -0.15
N ASN A 68 4.35 -4.98 0.12
CA ASN A 68 3.57 -6.13 0.59
C ASN A 68 3.37 -7.14 -0.54
N CYS A 69 3.98 -8.31 -0.40
CA CYS A 69 3.76 -9.47 -1.27
C CYS A 69 4.05 -10.77 -0.52
N ALA A 70 3.45 -11.86 -0.99
CA ALA A 70 3.58 -13.18 -0.36
C ALA A 70 5.05 -13.58 -0.15
N ARG A 71 5.91 -13.35 -1.12
CA ARG A 71 7.33 -13.72 -1.03
C ARG A 71 8.04 -12.93 0.07
N ASN A 72 7.80 -11.61 0.20
CA ASN A 72 8.42 -10.80 1.27
C ASN A 72 7.99 -11.27 2.67
N ILE A 73 6.71 -11.62 2.82
CA ILE A 73 6.16 -12.14 4.08
C ILE A 73 6.80 -13.47 4.44
N LEU A 74 6.81 -14.42 3.50
CA LEU A 74 7.32 -15.77 3.76
C LEU A 74 8.82 -15.77 4.00
N GLU A 75 9.60 -14.96 3.26
CA GLU A 75 11.03 -14.82 3.50
C GLU A 75 11.33 -14.16 4.87
N ALA A 76 10.55 -13.18 5.31
CA ALA A 76 10.70 -12.63 6.67
C ALA A 76 10.52 -13.71 7.74
N ILE A 77 9.48 -14.54 7.60
CA ILE A 77 9.22 -15.66 8.52
C ILE A 77 10.35 -16.69 8.49
N ASP A 78 10.86 -17.03 7.31
CA ASP A 78 11.94 -18.01 7.13
C ASP A 78 13.26 -17.55 7.78
N HIS A 79 13.46 -16.24 7.88
CA HIS A 79 14.59 -15.65 8.62
C HIS A 79 14.27 -15.35 10.09
N CYS A 80 13.18 -15.91 10.62
CA CYS A 80 12.70 -15.67 11.99
C CYS A 80 12.42 -14.21 12.31
N ASP A 81 12.18 -13.37 11.30
CA ASP A 81 11.82 -11.96 11.47
C ASP A 81 10.30 -11.79 11.65
N GLY A 82 9.91 -10.69 12.31
CA GLY A 82 8.55 -10.20 12.30
C GLY A 82 8.32 -9.28 11.10
N TYR A 83 7.05 -9.00 10.80
CA TYR A 83 6.71 -8.01 9.78
C TYR A 83 5.44 -7.23 10.13
N ILE A 84 5.40 -5.98 9.69
CA ILE A 84 4.23 -5.10 9.74
C ILE A 84 4.12 -4.45 8.35
N PHE A 85 3.27 -5.02 7.50
CA PHE A 85 3.09 -4.53 6.13
C PHE A 85 1.67 -4.00 5.95
N SER A 86 1.56 -2.79 5.43
CA SER A 86 0.24 -2.26 5.10
C SER A 86 -0.33 -2.95 3.85
N LYS A 87 -1.66 -3.07 3.80
CA LYS A 87 -2.40 -3.68 2.69
C LYS A 87 -3.48 -2.71 2.21
N SER A 88 -3.67 -2.62 0.90
CA SER A 88 -4.73 -1.78 0.35
C SER A 88 -6.09 -2.48 0.47
N VAL A 89 -7.08 -1.79 1.03
CA VAL A 89 -8.47 -2.29 1.11
C VAL A 89 -9.03 -2.64 -0.28
N LYS A 90 -8.59 -1.95 -1.33
CA LYS A 90 -9.02 -2.22 -2.71
C LYS A 90 -8.54 -3.57 -3.26
N GLN A 91 -7.48 -4.13 -2.68
CA GLN A 91 -6.86 -5.40 -3.09
C GLN A 91 -7.27 -6.58 -2.21
N LEU A 92 -8.17 -6.35 -1.25
CA LEU A 92 -8.70 -7.40 -0.40
C LEU A 92 -9.69 -8.28 -1.17
N SER A 93 -9.77 -9.56 -0.77
CA SER A 93 -10.86 -10.44 -1.18
C SER A 93 -12.20 -9.85 -0.76
N GLU A 94 -13.28 -10.33 -1.34
CA GLU A 94 -14.63 -9.85 -1.00
C GLU A 94 -14.96 -10.08 0.48
N THR A 95 -14.63 -11.26 1.00
CA THR A 95 -14.84 -11.59 2.42
C THR A 95 -14.06 -10.66 3.35
N GLU A 96 -12.77 -10.45 3.07
CA GLU A 96 -11.93 -9.52 3.85
C GLU A 96 -12.44 -8.09 3.77
N ARG A 97 -12.87 -7.65 2.57
CA ARG A 97 -13.42 -6.31 2.36
C ARG A 97 -14.72 -6.11 3.12
N THR A 98 -15.62 -7.09 3.10
CA THR A 98 -16.85 -7.08 3.88
C THR A 98 -16.54 -6.94 5.36
N TRP A 99 -15.62 -7.74 5.89
CA TRP A 99 -15.20 -7.65 7.30
C TRP A 99 -14.64 -6.26 7.63
N VAL A 100 -13.79 -5.69 6.77
CA VAL A 100 -13.23 -4.34 6.97
C VAL A 100 -14.30 -3.26 6.98
N LEU A 101 -15.30 -3.36 6.09
CA LEU A 101 -16.34 -2.33 5.91
C LEU A 101 -17.50 -2.45 6.92
N LEU A 102 -17.67 -3.59 7.59
CA LEU A 102 -18.63 -3.70 8.68
C LEU A 102 -18.24 -2.75 9.81
N GLU A 103 -19.16 -1.90 10.23
CA GLU A 103 -18.95 -0.90 11.29
C GLU A 103 -18.86 -1.52 12.69
N ASN A 104 -19.35 -2.74 12.84
CA ASN A 104 -19.32 -3.47 14.12
C ASN A 104 -17.87 -3.80 14.53
N ASP A 105 -17.66 -3.95 15.84
CA ASP A 105 -16.43 -4.40 16.48
C ASP A 105 -15.23 -3.40 16.37
N TYR A 106 -15.45 -2.19 15.90
CA TYR A 106 -14.45 -1.16 15.96
C TYR A 106 -14.34 -0.57 17.39
N THR A 107 -13.16 -0.67 17.97
CA THR A 107 -12.83 -0.07 19.25
C THR A 107 -12.33 1.37 19.03
N PRO A 108 -12.98 2.40 19.58
CA PRO A 108 -12.53 3.77 19.46
C PRO A 108 -11.31 4.04 20.33
N VAL A 109 -10.41 4.87 19.81
CA VAL A 109 -9.29 5.46 20.54
C VAL A 109 -9.49 6.97 20.56
N TYR A 110 -9.52 7.54 21.75
CA TYR A 110 -9.78 8.95 21.96
C TYR A 110 -8.46 9.74 22.05
N ASP A 111 -8.47 10.98 21.58
CA ASP A 111 -7.38 11.92 21.78
C ASP A 111 -7.49 12.64 23.14
N GLY A 112 -6.51 13.52 23.45
CA GLY A 112 -6.50 14.28 24.70
C GLY A 112 -7.66 15.26 24.87
N SER A 113 -8.44 15.52 23.82
CA SER A 113 -9.66 16.36 23.87
C SER A 113 -10.94 15.55 24.07
N GLY A 114 -10.86 14.23 24.13
CA GLY A 114 -12.01 13.33 24.22
C GLY A 114 -12.70 13.06 22.88
N GLU A 115 -12.15 13.50 21.74
CA GLU A 115 -12.64 13.16 20.42
C GLU A 115 -12.05 11.83 19.92
N ILE A 116 -12.80 11.12 19.08
CA ILE A 116 -12.30 9.91 18.45
C ILE A 116 -11.14 10.28 17.51
N HIS A 117 -9.93 9.87 17.87
CA HIS A 117 -8.75 10.01 17.03
C HIS A 117 -8.77 9.02 15.88
N TYR A 118 -8.98 7.75 16.18
CA TYR A 118 -9.25 6.66 15.23
C TYR A 118 -9.98 5.52 15.93
N SER A 119 -10.53 4.62 15.14
CA SER A 119 -11.05 3.34 15.64
C SER A 119 -10.28 2.20 14.98
N TYR A 120 -10.18 1.07 15.66
CA TYR A 120 -9.53 -0.11 15.10
C TYR A 120 -10.29 -1.38 15.44
N LYS A 121 -10.09 -2.39 14.60
CA LYS A 121 -10.43 -3.78 14.93
C LYS A 121 -9.35 -4.72 14.42
N SER A 122 -9.28 -5.92 14.95
CA SER A 122 -8.29 -6.91 14.53
C SER A 122 -8.85 -8.32 14.54
N CYS A 123 -8.28 -9.16 13.71
CA CYS A 123 -8.48 -10.61 13.75
C CYS A 123 -7.15 -11.33 13.78
N VAL A 124 -7.17 -12.59 14.25
CA VAL A 124 -6.02 -13.50 14.19
C VAL A 124 -6.51 -14.79 13.56
N GLU A 125 -6.11 -15.02 12.33
CA GLU A 125 -6.56 -16.15 11.53
C GLU A 125 -5.41 -16.73 10.70
N GLU A 126 -5.65 -17.86 10.05
CA GLU A 126 -4.72 -18.43 9.08
C GLU A 126 -5.02 -17.88 7.69
N PHE A 127 -4.00 -17.30 7.06
CA PHE A 127 -4.06 -16.79 5.69
C PHE A 127 -3.12 -17.57 4.79
N GLU A 128 -3.60 -17.96 3.61
CA GLU A 128 -2.78 -18.65 2.62
C GLU A 128 -2.00 -17.64 1.76
N TYR A 129 -0.70 -17.80 1.72
CA TYR A 129 0.20 -17.06 0.85
C TYR A 129 0.75 -17.98 -0.24
N SER A 130 0.81 -17.50 -1.49
CA SER A 130 1.42 -18.23 -2.57
C SER A 130 2.25 -17.32 -3.48
N TYR A 131 3.38 -17.83 -3.95
CA TYR A 131 4.21 -17.18 -4.96
C TYR A 131 4.91 -18.23 -5.81
N THR A 132 5.46 -17.81 -6.94
CA THR A 132 6.32 -18.66 -7.77
C THR A 132 7.77 -18.28 -7.46
N ASP A 133 8.59 -19.26 -7.10
CA ASP A 133 10.01 -19.05 -6.81
C ASP A 133 10.84 -18.89 -8.10
N ASP A 134 12.14 -18.65 -7.96
CA ASP A 134 13.03 -18.41 -9.08
C ASP A 134 13.26 -19.66 -9.94
N SER A 135 12.90 -20.85 -9.44
CA SER A 135 12.92 -22.13 -10.17
C SER A 135 11.62 -22.40 -10.94
N GLY A 136 10.62 -21.51 -10.84
CA GLY A 136 9.29 -21.69 -11.41
C GLY A 136 8.35 -22.56 -10.58
N LYS A 137 8.76 -23.01 -9.39
CA LYS A 137 7.93 -23.82 -8.50
C LYS A 137 6.96 -22.94 -7.70
N LYS A 138 5.70 -23.37 -7.64
CA LYS A 138 4.69 -22.70 -6.82
C LYS A 138 4.86 -23.05 -5.34
N VAL A 139 5.13 -22.06 -4.51
CA VAL A 139 5.19 -22.18 -3.05
C VAL A 139 3.85 -21.73 -2.47
N LYS A 140 3.26 -22.54 -1.61
CA LYS A 140 2.03 -22.22 -0.85
C LYS A 140 2.28 -22.48 0.63
N ARG A 141 1.83 -21.55 1.49
CA ARG A 141 1.98 -21.69 2.93
C ARG A 141 0.88 -20.97 3.66
N LYS A 142 0.34 -21.60 4.70
CA LYS A 142 -0.58 -20.97 5.64
C LYS A 142 0.22 -20.31 6.76
N VAL A 143 -0.15 -19.09 7.09
CA VAL A 143 0.50 -18.27 8.11
C VAL A 143 -0.57 -17.78 9.07
N LYS A 144 -0.38 -18.02 10.36
CA LYS A 144 -1.19 -17.39 11.41
C LYS A 144 -0.77 -15.93 11.54
N GLU A 145 -1.67 -15.03 11.20
CA GLU A 145 -1.38 -13.61 11.07
C GLU A 145 -2.41 -12.79 11.86
N LYS A 146 -1.94 -11.77 12.57
CA LYS A 146 -2.81 -10.73 13.13
C LYS A 146 -2.99 -9.63 12.10
N ARG A 147 -4.23 -9.41 11.69
CA ARG A 147 -4.60 -8.26 10.85
C ARG A 147 -5.24 -7.18 11.69
N VAL A 148 -4.85 -5.95 11.44
CA VAL A 148 -5.38 -4.76 12.11
C VAL A 148 -5.89 -3.81 11.03
N VAL A 149 -7.11 -3.35 11.18
CA VAL A 149 -7.67 -2.29 10.34
C VAL A 149 -7.96 -1.08 11.21
N THR A 150 -7.64 0.10 10.67
CA THR A 150 -7.89 1.37 11.35
C THR A 150 -8.83 2.22 10.51
N PHE A 151 -9.69 2.94 11.18
CA PHE A 151 -10.61 3.91 10.60
C PHE A 151 -10.41 5.27 11.26
N ASN A 152 -10.10 6.29 10.46
CA ASN A 152 -9.90 7.65 10.94
C ASN A 152 -11.03 8.57 10.44
N PRO A 153 -11.94 9.06 11.33
CA PRO A 153 -13.06 9.89 10.93
C PRO A 153 -12.65 11.23 10.31
N LYS A 154 -11.55 11.83 10.79
CA LYS A 154 -11.03 13.10 10.24
C LYS A 154 -10.53 12.92 8.80
N LEU A 155 -9.84 11.81 8.55
CA LEU A 155 -9.38 11.46 7.21
C LEU A 155 -10.55 11.14 6.28
N GLN A 156 -11.56 10.41 6.75
CA GLN A 156 -12.78 10.14 5.99
C GLN A 156 -13.47 11.45 5.56
N LYS A 157 -13.70 12.38 6.49
CA LYS A 157 -14.32 13.68 6.18
C LYS A 157 -13.51 14.45 5.13
N LYS A 158 -12.18 14.42 5.21
CA LYS A 158 -11.30 15.03 4.22
C LYS A 158 -11.46 14.39 2.85
N GLN A 159 -11.41 13.06 2.78
CA GLN A 159 -11.56 12.32 1.52
C GLN A 159 -12.94 12.51 0.87
N VAL A 160 -14.01 12.48 1.67
CA VAL A 160 -15.37 12.75 1.18
C VAL A 160 -15.46 14.15 0.57
N ARG A 161 -14.88 15.16 1.23
CA ARG A 161 -14.81 16.54 0.68
C ARG A 161 -14.05 16.60 -0.64
N GLU A 162 -12.92 15.93 -0.75
CA GLU A 162 -12.12 15.88 -1.99
C GLU A 162 -12.90 15.18 -3.12
N ILE A 163 -13.53 14.06 -2.83
CA ILE A 163 -14.39 13.33 -3.79
C ILE A 163 -15.54 14.22 -4.25
N SER A 164 -16.23 14.89 -3.32
CA SER A 164 -17.35 15.78 -3.63
C SER A 164 -16.94 16.92 -4.59
N LYS A 165 -15.75 17.51 -4.37
CA LYS A 165 -15.20 18.53 -5.29
C LYS A 165 -14.94 17.96 -6.69
N LEU A 166 -14.40 16.75 -6.79
CA LEU A 166 -14.15 16.10 -8.07
C LEU A 166 -15.45 15.75 -8.79
N VAL A 167 -16.45 15.26 -8.08
CA VAL A 167 -17.78 14.96 -8.64
C VAL A 167 -18.45 16.26 -9.11
N GLU A 168 -18.35 17.34 -8.34
CA GLU A 168 -18.88 18.64 -8.75
C GLU A 168 -18.19 19.18 -10.01
N LYS A 169 -16.85 19.09 -10.07
CA LYS A 169 -16.10 19.42 -11.28
C LYS A 169 -16.56 18.59 -12.46
N ALA A 170 -16.71 17.28 -12.28
CA ALA A 170 -17.19 16.38 -13.33
C ALA A 170 -18.58 16.79 -13.86
N ARG A 171 -19.51 17.16 -12.96
CA ARG A 171 -20.84 17.66 -13.33
C ARG A 171 -20.77 18.97 -14.13
N LYS A 172 -19.93 19.93 -13.70
CA LYS A 172 -19.72 21.20 -14.41
C LYS A 172 -19.14 20.98 -15.81
N CYS A 173 -18.08 20.15 -15.92
CA CYS A 173 -17.48 19.82 -17.22
C CYS A 173 -18.50 19.12 -18.15
N ARG A 174 -19.32 18.22 -17.61
CA ARG A 174 -20.39 17.57 -18.40
C ARG A 174 -21.43 18.58 -18.90
N ALA A 175 -21.87 19.49 -18.05
CA ALA A 175 -22.83 20.53 -18.41
C ALA A 175 -22.27 21.47 -19.49
N ALA A 176 -20.99 21.78 -19.42
CA ALA A 176 -20.27 22.59 -20.39
C ALA A 176 -19.85 21.82 -21.66
N GLN A 177 -20.17 20.52 -21.78
CA GLN A 177 -19.72 19.64 -22.88
C GLN A 177 -18.19 19.67 -23.09
N ALA A 178 -17.44 19.77 -21.99
CA ALA A 178 -16.00 19.88 -21.99
C ALA A 178 -15.32 18.63 -22.58
N LYS A 179 -14.16 18.80 -23.20
CA LYS A 179 -13.36 17.68 -23.71
C LYS A 179 -12.83 16.80 -22.56
N ARG A 180 -12.59 15.51 -22.84
CA ARG A 180 -12.14 14.53 -21.84
C ARG A 180 -10.91 15.00 -21.05
N GLU A 181 -9.99 15.69 -21.68
CA GLU A 181 -8.76 16.21 -21.08
C GLU A 181 -9.03 17.25 -19.99
N GLU A 182 -10.08 18.04 -20.13
CA GLU A 182 -10.47 19.09 -19.19
C GLU A 182 -10.98 18.55 -17.85
N TYR A 183 -11.47 17.29 -17.85
CA TYR A 183 -11.92 16.64 -16.62
C TYR A 183 -10.76 16.34 -15.68
N GLY A 184 -9.54 16.08 -16.17
CA GLY A 184 -8.42 15.65 -15.34
C GLY A 184 -8.81 14.50 -14.43
N ASP A 185 -8.47 14.59 -13.14
CA ASP A 185 -8.81 13.55 -12.14
C ASP A 185 -10.30 13.30 -11.93
N SER A 186 -11.17 14.23 -12.36
CA SER A 186 -12.62 14.05 -12.26
C SER A 186 -13.19 13.11 -13.32
N ALA A 187 -12.42 12.79 -14.36
CA ALA A 187 -12.81 11.86 -15.44
C ALA A 187 -13.20 10.47 -14.92
N LYS A 188 -12.63 10.02 -13.80
CA LYS A 188 -12.94 8.73 -13.17
C LYS A 188 -14.37 8.61 -12.62
N TYR A 189 -15.09 9.72 -12.51
CA TYR A 189 -16.50 9.76 -12.06
C TYR A 189 -17.50 9.88 -13.19
N ILE A 190 -17.04 9.80 -14.46
CA ILE A 190 -17.89 9.88 -15.66
C ILE A 190 -17.56 8.69 -16.56
N GLU A 191 -18.60 8.08 -17.10
CA GLU A 191 -18.48 7.08 -18.14
C GLU A 191 -18.52 7.78 -19.51
N PHE A 192 -17.44 7.66 -20.24
CA PHE A 192 -17.34 8.14 -21.63
C PHE A 192 -17.71 7.00 -22.57
N LYS A 193 -18.87 7.09 -23.23
CA LYS A 193 -19.27 6.11 -24.24
C LYS A 193 -18.39 6.26 -25.48
N SER A 194 -17.72 5.20 -25.90
CA SER A 194 -16.97 5.18 -27.15
C SER A 194 -17.95 5.26 -28.33
N GLY A 195 -17.78 6.23 -29.22
CA GLY A 195 -18.48 6.29 -30.51
C GLY A 195 -19.71 7.18 -30.61
N ALA A 196 -20.07 7.97 -29.59
CA ALA A 196 -21.06 9.03 -29.73
C ALA A 196 -20.42 10.37 -29.32
N GLY A 197 -20.40 11.30 -30.23
CA GLY A 197 -20.25 12.71 -29.85
C GLY A 197 -21.22 13.00 -28.72
N TYR A 198 -20.79 13.84 -27.82
CA TYR A 198 -21.51 14.24 -26.59
C TYR A 198 -23.02 14.22 -26.72
N ARG A 199 -23.68 13.31 -26.02
CA ARG A 199 -25.12 13.36 -25.73
C ARG A 199 -25.32 13.36 -24.24
#